data_8ecfe7e7d512c073c5a8dfef2778c4e1
#
_entry.id   8ecfe7e7d512c073c5a8dfef2778c4e1
#
_cell.length_a   1.000
_cell.length_b   1.000
_cell.length_c   1.000
_cell.angle_alpha   90.00
_cell.angle_beta   90.00
_cell.angle_gamma   90.00
#
_symmetry.space_group_name_H-M   'P 1'
#
loop_
_entity.id
_entity.type
_entity.pdbx_description
1 polymer ?
#
loop_
_entity_poly.entity_id
_entity_poly.type
_entity_poly.pdbx_seq_one_letter_code
_entity_poly.pdbx_strand_id
1 'polypeptide(L)'
;CLLLISIAIFAFGKLKFSEANLTNVKEFVGNTPITLTFKDTKKTNGIVFLAHGFAGSTSFMRSIAVALAEAGYLTVRFDFLGHGRHPLPYSGDITTIEGATQKFVNQTNEVISHYLLEYDNSFSMIIGHSMASDIIIRSASLNPNLNSAVAISAYTDALKAKEPKNVLILNGQWEPQLRARSLEILKNIGIKKPYEGITYGSLNDNTIRKVQFIKNADHVGVLYSMRTQKELLDWVNLLNKDKQVFIGNNIGKWTSILFFSIFFLIIFLIRFLPQKTIGKYRF
;
A
#
# COMPACT_ATOMS: atom_id res chain seq x y z
N CYS A 1 20.27 24.27 -15.98
CA CYS A 1 20.86 23.61 -14.80
C CYS A 1 20.30 24.18 -13.49
N LEU A 2 20.52 25.45 -13.17
CA LEU A 2 20.05 26.07 -11.90
C LEU A 2 18.56 25.91 -11.68
N LEU A 3 17.73 26.07 -12.71
CA LEU A 3 16.27 25.89 -12.61
C LEU A 3 15.91 24.45 -12.20
N LEU A 4 16.54 23.42 -12.80
CA LEU A 4 16.27 22.01 -12.43
C LEU A 4 16.71 21.71 -11.01
N ILE A 5 17.83 22.26 -10.56
CA ILE A 5 18.31 22.15 -9.18
C ILE A 5 17.29 22.80 -8.22
N SER A 6 16.83 24.01 -8.53
CA SER A 6 15.86 24.72 -7.70
C SER A 6 14.53 23.96 -7.59
N ILE A 7 14.03 23.38 -8.70
CA ILE A 7 12.83 22.56 -8.73
C ILE A 7 13.03 21.29 -7.89
N ALA A 8 14.18 20.63 -8.00
CA ALA A 8 14.49 19.43 -7.22
C ALA A 8 14.53 19.73 -5.71
N ILE A 9 15.20 20.82 -5.31
CA ILE A 9 15.26 21.26 -3.90
C ILE A 9 13.86 21.58 -3.37
N PHE A 10 13.06 22.30 -4.16
CA PHE A 10 11.68 22.63 -3.76
C PHE A 10 10.81 21.38 -3.61
N ALA A 11 10.87 20.43 -4.56
CA ALA A 11 10.14 19.18 -4.49
C ALA A 11 10.56 18.34 -3.28
N PHE A 12 11.87 18.26 -3.01
CA PHE A 12 12.40 17.58 -1.83
C PHE A 12 11.91 18.23 -0.53
N GLY A 13 11.91 19.57 -0.44
CA GLY A 13 11.36 20.30 0.69
C GLY A 13 9.87 20.00 0.93
N LYS A 14 9.08 19.92 -0.14
CA LYS A 14 7.66 19.54 -0.06
C LYS A 14 7.46 18.10 0.42
N LEU A 15 8.32 17.16 0.00
CA LEU A 15 8.29 15.78 0.50
C LEU A 15 8.59 15.71 2.00
N LYS A 16 9.59 16.46 2.47
CA LYS A 16 9.91 16.55 3.90
C LYS A 16 8.77 17.19 4.71
N PHE A 17 8.19 18.26 4.18
CA PHE A 17 7.07 18.93 4.82
C PHE A 17 5.84 18.04 4.95
N SER A 18 5.59 17.14 3.98
CA SER A 18 4.46 16.20 4.02
C SER A 18 4.49 15.23 5.21
N GLU A 19 5.62 15.11 5.89
CA GLU A 19 5.82 14.22 7.05
C GLU A 19 6.33 14.97 8.28
N ALA A 20 6.31 16.31 8.28
CA ALA A 20 6.92 17.13 9.33
C ALA A 20 6.34 16.85 10.73
N ASN A 21 5.07 16.46 10.80
CA ASN A 21 4.37 16.16 12.04
C ASN A 21 4.35 14.66 12.38
N LEU A 22 5.07 13.84 11.63
CA LEU A 22 5.05 12.39 11.77
C LEU A 22 6.41 11.87 12.21
N THR A 23 6.37 10.88 13.08
CA THR A 23 7.55 10.10 13.46
C THR A 23 7.65 8.86 12.56
N ASN A 24 8.85 8.62 12.03
CA ASN A 24 9.19 7.42 11.28
C ASN A 24 10.25 6.62 12.04
N VAL A 25 9.92 5.39 12.41
CA VAL A 25 10.86 4.45 13.07
C VAL A 25 11.13 3.28 12.13
N LYS A 26 12.38 2.84 12.07
CA LYS A 26 12.81 1.64 11.34
C LYS A 26 13.26 0.59 12.33
N GLU A 27 12.70 -0.59 12.21
CA GLU A 27 13.01 -1.73 13.08
C GLU A 27 12.85 -3.06 12.31
N PHE A 28 12.90 -4.17 13.02
CA PHE A 28 12.74 -5.50 12.46
C PHE A 28 11.78 -6.33 13.31
N VAL A 29 10.95 -7.13 12.66
CA VAL A 29 10.26 -8.27 13.27
C VAL A 29 10.89 -9.54 12.70
N GLY A 30 11.64 -10.26 13.50
CA GLY A 30 12.53 -11.31 13.00
C GLY A 30 13.51 -10.75 11.95
N ASN A 31 13.46 -11.27 10.73
CA ASN A 31 14.24 -10.77 9.60
C ASN A 31 13.47 -9.74 8.74
N THR A 32 12.22 -9.46 9.05
CA THR A 32 11.37 -8.57 8.27
C THR A 32 11.63 -7.12 8.60
N PRO A 33 12.12 -6.28 7.64
CA PRO A 33 12.30 -4.86 7.87
C PRO A 33 10.95 -4.14 7.96
N ILE A 34 10.79 -3.38 9.02
CA ILE A 34 9.59 -2.59 9.31
C ILE A 34 9.89 -1.10 9.16
N THR A 35 8.87 -0.35 8.79
CA THR A 35 8.84 1.11 8.91
C THR A 35 7.52 1.53 9.53
N LEU A 36 7.57 2.00 10.77
CA LEU A 36 6.45 2.63 11.45
C LEU A 36 6.31 4.08 11.03
N THR A 37 5.08 4.56 10.91
CA THR A 37 4.78 6.00 10.74
C THR A 37 3.57 6.34 11.59
N PHE A 38 3.69 7.36 12.45
CA PHE A 38 2.66 7.75 13.41
C PHE A 38 2.84 9.20 13.88
N LYS A 39 1.78 9.80 14.45
CA LYS A 39 1.84 11.08 15.17
C LYS A 39 2.20 10.89 16.64
N ASP A 40 1.45 10.03 17.32
CA ASP A 40 1.60 9.73 18.73
C ASP A 40 1.20 8.27 18.97
N THR A 41 2.09 7.45 19.51
CA THR A 41 1.81 6.05 19.82
C THR A 41 0.90 5.88 21.04
N LYS A 42 0.86 6.87 21.95
CA LYS A 42 0.03 6.80 23.17
C LYS A 42 -1.44 7.06 22.90
N LYS A 43 -1.78 7.65 21.75
CA LYS A 43 -3.15 8.04 21.36
C LYS A 43 -3.47 7.60 19.93
N THR A 44 -3.13 6.38 19.58
CA THR A 44 -3.46 5.87 18.26
C THR A 44 -4.94 5.50 18.16
N ASN A 45 -5.57 5.83 17.02
CA ASN A 45 -6.93 5.41 16.68
C ASN A 45 -7.00 3.94 16.24
N GLY A 46 -5.87 3.29 16.11
CA GLY A 46 -5.72 1.91 15.70
C GLY A 46 -4.45 1.69 14.89
N ILE A 47 -4.27 0.47 14.41
CA ILE A 47 -3.09 0.03 13.67
C ILE A 47 -3.46 -0.38 12.26
N VAL A 48 -2.65 0.04 11.27
CA VAL A 48 -2.83 -0.32 9.86
C VAL A 48 -1.56 -0.93 9.30
N PHE A 49 -1.65 -2.19 8.91
CA PHE A 49 -0.59 -2.92 8.23
C PHE A 49 -0.62 -2.64 6.73
N LEU A 50 0.54 -2.43 6.10
CA LEU A 50 0.66 -2.02 4.71
C LEU A 50 1.66 -2.91 3.97
N ALA A 51 1.15 -3.72 3.05
CA ALA A 51 1.88 -4.70 2.26
C ALA A 51 2.00 -4.24 0.79
N HIS A 52 3.24 -4.17 0.28
CA HIS A 52 3.52 -3.75 -1.09
C HIS A 52 3.35 -4.88 -2.12
N GLY A 53 3.23 -4.54 -3.41
CA GLY A 53 3.19 -5.48 -4.52
C GLY A 53 4.56 -6.04 -4.92
N PHE A 54 4.57 -6.92 -5.93
CA PHE A 54 5.80 -7.48 -6.52
C PHE A 54 6.74 -6.37 -6.99
N ALA A 55 8.04 -6.58 -6.84
CA ALA A 55 9.10 -5.61 -7.12
C ALA A 55 8.98 -4.28 -6.36
N GLY A 56 8.10 -4.21 -5.34
CA GLY A 56 7.89 -3.04 -4.50
C GLY A 56 8.76 -3.02 -3.25
N SER A 57 8.44 -2.10 -2.38
CA SER A 57 9.03 -1.94 -1.04
C SER A 57 8.10 -1.12 -0.15
N THR A 58 8.45 -0.96 1.12
CA THR A 58 7.76 -0.05 2.05
C THR A 58 7.58 1.36 1.51
N SER A 59 8.45 1.81 0.59
CA SER A 59 8.39 3.14 -0.02
C SER A 59 7.17 3.33 -0.93
N PHE A 60 6.69 2.27 -1.60
CA PHE A 60 5.49 2.33 -2.46
C PHE A 60 4.21 2.63 -1.64
N MET A 61 4.17 2.14 -0.40
CA MET A 61 3.03 2.34 0.50
C MET A 61 3.09 3.66 1.30
N ARG A 62 4.14 4.48 1.09
CA ARG A 62 4.40 5.70 1.88
C ARG A 62 3.28 6.72 1.81
N SER A 63 2.71 6.97 0.64
CA SER A 63 1.64 7.96 0.47
C SER A 63 0.39 7.60 1.27
N ILE A 64 0.01 6.33 1.27
CA ILE A 64 -1.12 5.80 2.06
C ILE A 64 -0.77 5.84 3.55
N ALA A 65 0.44 5.41 3.93
CA ALA A 65 0.89 5.43 5.32
C ALA A 65 0.82 6.83 5.93
N VAL A 66 1.33 7.84 5.22
CA VAL A 66 1.29 9.23 5.67
C VAL A 66 -0.13 9.74 5.84
N ALA A 67 -1.05 9.45 4.90
CA ALA A 67 -2.44 9.88 5.00
C ALA A 67 -3.15 9.27 6.22
N LEU A 68 -2.91 8.00 6.51
CA LEU A 68 -3.50 7.31 7.67
C LEU A 68 -2.82 7.73 8.99
N ALA A 69 -1.51 7.95 8.99
CA ALA A 69 -0.80 8.45 10.16
C ALA A 69 -1.23 9.89 10.52
N GLU A 70 -1.47 10.75 9.51
CA GLU A 70 -2.05 12.09 9.72
C GLU A 70 -3.46 12.01 10.32
N ALA A 71 -4.22 10.96 10.02
CA ALA A 71 -5.50 10.66 10.63
C ALA A 71 -5.40 9.97 12.02
N GLY A 72 -4.19 9.86 12.59
CA GLY A 72 -3.95 9.33 13.94
C GLY A 72 -3.81 7.81 14.04
N TYR A 73 -3.60 7.10 12.93
CA TYR A 73 -3.32 5.66 12.95
C TYR A 73 -1.82 5.38 13.02
N LEU A 74 -1.43 4.33 13.77
CA LEU A 74 -0.11 3.74 13.62
C LEU A 74 -0.07 2.93 12.33
N THR A 75 0.81 3.27 11.41
CA THR A 75 0.99 2.49 10.18
C THR A 75 2.25 1.65 10.23
N VAL A 76 2.12 0.37 9.90
CA VAL A 76 3.19 -0.64 9.88
C VAL A 76 3.41 -1.08 8.44
N ARG A 77 4.46 -0.56 7.82
CA ARG A 77 4.91 -0.98 6.49
C ARG A 77 6.03 -2.00 6.63
N PHE A 78 6.01 -3.06 5.84
CA PHE A 78 7.05 -4.09 5.87
C PHE A 78 7.50 -4.48 4.47
N ASP A 79 8.78 -4.86 4.35
CA ASP A 79 9.36 -5.36 3.12
C ASP A 79 9.24 -6.89 3.07
N PHE A 80 8.60 -7.42 2.03
CA PHE A 80 8.50 -8.86 1.82
C PHE A 80 9.86 -9.51 1.56
N LEU A 81 9.94 -10.79 1.86
CA LEU A 81 11.06 -11.67 1.51
C LEU A 81 11.50 -11.43 0.04
N GLY A 82 12.78 -11.17 -0.18
CA GLY A 82 13.35 -10.86 -1.50
C GLY A 82 13.02 -9.50 -2.07
N HIS A 83 12.42 -8.60 -1.28
CA HIS A 83 12.04 -7.27 -1.70
C HIS A 83 12.60 -6.18 -0.76
N GLY A 84 12.74 -4.97 -1.28
CA GLY A 84 13.12 -3.80 -0.49
C GLY A 84 14.43 -3.98 0.26
N ARG A 85 14.39 -3.90 1.59
CA ARG A 85 15.55 -4.06 2.49
C ARG A 85 15.61 -5.44 3.16
N HIS A 86 14.76 -6.39 2.74
CA HIS A 86 14.74 -7.72 3.35
C HIS A 86 16.07 -8.44 3.10
N PRO A 87 16.78 -8.94 4.14
CA PRO A 87 18.11 -9.51 3.99
C PRO A 87 18.11 -10.87 3.29
N LEU A 88 16.98 -11.60 3.33
CA LEU A 88 16.87 -12.90 2.71
C LEU A 88 16.32 -12.78 1.28
N PRO A 89 16.81 -13.61 0.33
CA PRO A 89 16.35 -13.59 -1.04
C PRO A 89 14.92 -14.12 -1.16
N TYR A 90 14.29 -13.81 -2.28
CA TYR A 90 13.04 -14.43 -2.67
C TYR A 90 13.21 -15.96 -2.76
N SER A 91 12.25 -16.70 -2.24
CA SER A 91 12.31 -18.17 -2.24
C SER A 91 10.91 -18.77 -2.30
N GLY A 92 10.82 -19.94 -2.92
CA GLY A 92 9.59 -20.70 -3.09
C GLY A 92 9.09 -20.71 -4.52
N ASP A 93 8.29 -21.71 -4.83
CA ASP A 93 7.61 -21.82 -6.12
C ASP A 93 6.54 -20.73 -6.24
N ILE A 94 6.59 -19.96 -7.31
CA ILE A 94 5.63 -18.87 -7.60
C ILE A 94 4.34 -19.38 -8.25
N THR A 95 4.31 -20.63 -8.67
CA THR A 95 3.17 -21.24 -9.40
C THR A 95 2.17 -21.91 -8.46
N THR A 96 2.55 -22.12 -7.20
CA THR A 96 1.72 -22.78 -6.19
C THR A 96 1.48 -21.88 -4.99
N ILE A 97 0.33 -22.05 -4.32
CA ILE A 97 0.01 -21.31 -3.10
C ILE A 97 0.93 -21.74 -1.96
N GLU A 98 1.23 -23.01 -1.84
CA GLU A 98 2.09 -23.62 -0.82
C GLU A 98 3.56 -23.16 -0.96
N GLY A 99 3.93 -22.62 -2.10
CA GLY A 99 5.25 -22.10 -2.40
C GLY A 99 5.47 -20.69 -1.82
N ALA A 100 5.67 -19.73 -2.70
CA ALA A 100 5.98 -18.34 -2.31
C ALA A 100 4.83 -17.63 -1.58
N THR A 101 3.58 -17.85 -2.02
CA THR A 101 2.40 -17.22 -1.40
C THR A 101 2.30 -17.57 0.08
N GLN A 102 2.44 -18.85 0.46
CA GLN A 102 2.36 -19.28 1.85
C GLN A 102 3.47 -18.65 2.70
N LYS A 103 4.69 -18.49 2.16
CA LYS A 103 5.79 -17.83 2.87
C LYS A 103 5.47 -16.37 3.17
N PHE A 104 4.89 -15.63 2.21
CA PHE A 104 4.45 -14.26 2.41
C PHE A 104 3.29 -14.15 3.40
N VAL A 105 2.34 -15.10 3.38
CA VAL A 105 1.25 -15.17 4.36
C VAL A 105 1.83 -15.39 5.77
N ASN A 106 2.77 -16.32 5.93
CA ASN A 106 3.41 -16.59 7.23
C ASN A 106 4.16 -15.36 7.74
N GLN A 107 4.96 -14.71 6.88
CA GLN A 107 5.66 -13.47 7.20
C GLN A 107 4.68 -12.36 7.62
N THR A 108 3.58 -12.19 6.87
CA THR A 108 2.55 -11.20 7.18
C THR A 108 1.90 -11.48 8.54
N ASN A 109 1.60 -12.75 8.84
CA ASN A 109 1.01 -13.14 10.12
C ASN A 109 1.97 -12.93 11.29
N GLU A 110 3.28 -13.14 11.11
CA GLU A 110 4.29 -12.83 12.12
C GLU A 110 4.30 -11.34 12.46
N VAL A 111 4.29 -10.47 11.43
CA VAL A 111 4.20 -9.00 11.62
C VAL A 111 2.90 -8.60 12.31
N ILE A 112 1.75 -9.13 11.87
CA ILE A 112 0.45 -8.85 12.48
C ILE A 112 0.45 -9.24 13.96
N SER A 113 0.88 -10.47 14.26
CA SER A 113 0.87 -10.99 15.64
C SER A 113 1.74 -10.18 16.58
N HIS A 114 2.94 -9.76 16.11
CA HIS A 114 3.87 -8.96 16.88
C HIS A 114 3.21 -7.67 17.38
N TYR A 115 2.59 -6.89 16.47
CA TYR A 115 2.03 -5.59 16.83
C TYR A 115 0.64 -5.67 17.48
N LEU A 116 -0.18 -6.68 17.18
CA LEU A 116 -1.47 -6.84 17.85
C LEU A 116 -1.32 -7.22 19.33
N LEU A 117 -0.21 -7.89 19.72
CA LEU A 117 0.10 -8.15 21.13
C LEU A 117 0.44 -6.85 21.89
N GLU A 118 1.09 -5.90 21.23
CA GLU A 118 1.51 -4.62 21.82
C GLU A 118 0.36 -3.61 21.88
N TYR A 119 -0.54 -3.63 20.89
CA TYR A 119 -1.64 -2.66 20.72
C TYR A 119 -3.01 -3.34 20.82
N ASP A 120 -3.25 -4.09 21.90
CA ASP A 120 -4.51 -4.80 22.14
C ASP A 120 -5.72 -3.86 22.23
N ASN A 121 -6.89 -4.33 21.75
CA ASN A 121 -8.17 -3.60 21.72
C ASN A 121 -8.25 -2.35 20.83
N SER A 122 -7.28 -2.11 19.95
CA SER A 122 -7.34 -1.05 18.96
C SER A 122 -8.02 -1.51 17.68
N PHE A 123 -8.62 -0.57 16.93
CA PHE A 123 -9.03 -0.86 15.55
C PHE A 123 -7.82 -1.30 14.74
N SER A 124 -7.96 -2.38 13.99
CA SER A 124 -6.87 -2.93 13.19
C SER A 124 -7.31 -3.29 11.77
N MET A 125 -6.47 -2.96 10.79
CA MET A 125 -6.75 -3.18 9.37
C MET A 125 -5.47 -3.55 8.63
N ILE A 126 -5.61 -4.34 7.56
CA ILE A 126 -4.51 -4.62 6.65
C ILE A 126 -4.83 -4.15 5.23
N ILE A 127 -3.86 -3.54 4.56
CA ILE A 127 -3.95 -3.06 3.18
C ILE A 127 -2.85 -3.73 2.35
N GLY A 128 -3.20 -4.30 1.20
CA GLY A 128 -2.24 -4.90 0.28
C GLY A 128 -2.44 -4.44 -1.15
N HIS A 129 -1.34 -4.22 -1.88
CA HIS A 129 -1.34 -3.81 -3.27
C HIS A 129 -0.90 -4.94 -4.18
N SER A 130 -1.61 -5.14 -5.31
CA SER A 130 -1.22 -6.07 -6.38
C SER A 130 -0.97 -7.49 -5.85
N MET A 131 0.23 -8.05 -5.96
CA MET A 131 0.61 -9.35 -5.38
C MET A 131 0.15 -9.49 -3.92
N ALA A 132 0.30 -8.45 -3.11
CA ALA A 132 -0.10 -8.48 -1.71
C ALA A 132 -1.63 -8.55 -1.52
N SER A 133 -2.45 -8.28 -2.53
CA SER A 133 -3.91 -8.32 -2.40
C SER A 133 -4.43 -9.72 -2.04
N ASP A 134 -3.86 -10.77 -2.62
CA ASP A 134 -4.19 -12.15 -2.26
C ASP A 134 -3.61 -12.56 -0.90
N ILE A 135 -2.36 -12.15 -0.62
CA ILE A 135 -1.67 -12.44 0.63
C ILE A 135 -2.44 -11.88 1.82
N ILE A 136 -2.88 -10.62 1.75
CA ILE A 136 -3.58 -9.97 2.87
C ILE A 136 -4.99 -10.52 3.09
N ILE A 137 -5.68 -10.96 2.05
CA ILE A 137 -6.99 -11.62 2.19
C ILE A 137 -6.83 -12.96 2.93
N ARG A 138 -5.81 -13.75 2.57
CA ARG A 138 -5.49 -15.00 3.27
C ARG A 138 -5.06 -14.75 4.72
N SER A 139 -4.16 -13.78 4.93
CA SER A 139 -3.70 -13.43 6.28
C SER A 139 -4.83 -12.91 7.15
N ALA A 140 -5.70 -12.05 6.63
CA ALA A 140 -6.84 -11.52 7.39
C ALA A 140 -7.88 -12.60 7.72
N SER A 141 -8.05 -13.61 6.86
CA SER A 141 -8.91 -14.77 7.19
C SER A 141 -8.36 -15.62 8.33
N LEU A 142 -7.03 -15.64 8.52
CA LEU A 142 -6.37 -16.34 9.62
C LEU A 142 -6.27 -15.50 10.91
N ASN A 143 -6.51 -14.19 10.82
CA ASN A 143 -6.40 -13.25 11.94
C ASN A 143 -7.77 -12.58 12.24
N PRO A 144 -8.66 -13.23 12.99
CA PRO A 144 -10.00 -12.73 13.25
C PRO A 144 -10.04 -11.44 14.10
N ASN A 145 -8.92 -11.05 14.70
CA ASN A 145 -8.79 -9.77 15.41
C ASN A 145 -8.66 -8.58 14.47
N LEU A 146 -8.31 -8.78 13.18
CA LEU A 146 -8.38 -7.72 12.21
C LEU A 146 -9.82 -7.33 11.90
N ASN A 147 -10.12 -6.03 11.94
CA ASN A 147 -11.44 -5.49 11.68
C ASN A 147 -11.75 -5.39 10.18
N SER A 148 -10.71 -5.32 9.33
CA SER A 148 -10.88 -5.15 7.89
C SER A 148 -9.64 -5.52 7.08
N ALA A 149 -9.87 -5.84 5.79
CA ALA A 149 -8.83 -5.94 4.78
C ALA A 149 -9.15 -5.03 3.58
N VAL A 150 -8.13 -4.38 3.02
CA VAL A 150 -8.27 -3.56 1.81
C VAL A 150 -7.31 -4.06 0.73
N ALA A 151 -7.86 -4.51 -0.39
CA ALA A 151 -7.11 -5.01 -1.53
C ALA A 151 -7.07 -3.95 -2.63
N ILE A 152 -5.88 -3.42 -2.94
CA ILE A 152 -5.66 -2.40 -3.98
C ILE A 152 -5.11 -3.09 -5.22
N SER A 153 -5.70 -2.80 -6.40
CA SER A 153 -5.37 -3.47 -7.68
C SER A 153 -5.48 -4.98 -7.53
N ALA A 154 -6.63 -5.43 -7.04
CA ALA A 154 -6.84 -6.74 -6.47
C ALA A 154 -6.87 -7.87 -7.50
N TYR A 155 -6.14 -8.93 -7.17
CA TYR A 155 -6.20 -10.23 -7.83
C TYR A 155 -6.17 -11.30 -6.74
N THR A 156 -7.32 -11.91 -6.43
CA THR A 156 -7.45 -12.96 -5.40
C THR A 156 -8.61 -13.89 -5.69
N ASP A 157 -8.48 -15.14 -5.31
CA ASP A 157 -9.55 -16.13 -5.25
C ASP A 157 -9.84 -16.56 -3.80
N ALA A 158 -9.15 -15.96 -2.82
CA ALA A 158 -9.25 -16.34 -1.42
C ALA A 158 -10.44 -15.69 -0.68
N LEU A 159 -11.08 -14.66 -1.27
CA LEU A 159 -12.20 -13.97 -0.62
C LEU A 159 -13.42 -14.89 -0.51
N LYS A 160 -13.98 -14.99 0.70
CA LYS A 160 -15.23 -15.70 0.99
C LYS A 160 -16.36 -14.72 1.35
N ALA A 161 -17.60 -15.23 1.38
CA ALA A 161 -18.77 -14.41 1.69
C ALA A 161 -18.69 -13.74 3.09
N LYS A 162 -18.16 -14.44 4.10
CA LYS A 162 -18.08 -13.97 5.48
C LYS A 162 -16.66 -13.69 5.97
N GLU A 163 -15.63 -14.17 5.29
CA GLU A 163 -14.22 -14.07 5.68
C GLU A 163 -13.37 -13.48 4.54
N PRO A 164 -12.36 -12.65 4.90
CA PRO A 164 -12.15 -12.00 6.19
C PRO A 164 -13.24 -10.97 6.51
N LYS A 165 -13.22 -10.38 7.71
CA LYS A 165 -14.12 -9.28 8.08
C LYS A 165 -13.94 -8.11 7.13
N ASN A 166 -15.02 -7.42 6.78
CA ASN A 166 -15.11 -6.13 6.09
C ASN A 166 -14.03 -5.92 5.02
N VAL A 167 -14.37 -6.11 3.76
CA VAL A 167 -13.41 -6.00 2.65
C VAL A 167 -13.75 -4.87 1.69
N LEU A 168 -12.78 -4.00 1.46
CA LEU A 168 -12.79 -3.00 0.40
C LEU A 168 -11.81 -3.42 -0.70
N ILE A 169 -12.26 -3.35 -1.95
CA ILE A 169 -11.42 -3.54 -3.13
C ILE A 169 -11.33 -2.21 -3.87
N LEU A 170 -10.11 -1.73 -4.11
CA LEU A 170 -9.82 -0.51 -4.85
C LEU A 170 -9.03 -0.82 -6.10
N ASN A 171 -9.48 -0.37 -7.27
CA ASN A 171 -8.71 -0.51 -8.52
C ASN A 171 -8.60 0.84 -9.22
N GLY A 172 -7.52 1.07 -9.94
CA GLY A 172 -7.40 2.21 -10.82
C GLY A 172 -8.40 2.15 -11.98
N GLN A 173 -8.90 3.29 -12.42
CA GLN A 173 -9.82 3.37 -13.57
C GLN A 173 -9.18 2.78 -14.84
N TRP A 174 -7.87 2.89 -14.98
CA TRP A 174 -7.11 2.43 -16.14
C TRP A 174 -6.62 0.97 -16.00
N GLU A 175 -7.27 0.19 -15.13
CA GLU A 175 -7.03 -1.24 -14.94
C GLU A 175 -8.27 -2.07 -15.36
N PRO A 176 -8.65 -2.13 -16.64
CA PRO A 176 -9.94 -2.71 -17.08
C PRO A 176 -10.08 -4.19 -16.68
N GLN A 177 -9.00 -4.97 -16.75
CA GLN A 177 -9.02 -6.39 -16.36
C GLN A 177 -9.23 -6.59 -14.86
N LEU A 178 -8.51 -5.84 -14.01
CA LEU A 178 -8.66 -5.92 -12.56
C LEU A 178 -10.00 -5.36 -12.08
N ARG A 179 -10.55 -4.35 -12.76
CA ARG A 179 -11.90 -3.86 -12.50
C ARG A 179 -12.96 -4.94 -12.76
N ALA A 180 -12.88 -5.61 -13.91
CA ALA A 180 -13.78 -6.72 -14.24
C ALA A 180 -13.62 -7.86 -13.22
N ARG A 181 -12.37 -8.23 -12.89
CA ARG A 181 -12.05 -9.26 -11.89
C ARG A 181 -12.63 -8.94 -10.52
N SER A 182 -12.56 -7.69 -10.05
CA SER A 182 -13.10 -7.29 -8.75
C SER A 182 -14.62 -7.48 -8.66
N LEU A 183 -15.35 -7.18 -9.72
CA LEU A 183 -16.79 -7.45 -9.75
C LEU A 183 -17.08 -8.95 -9.83
N GLU A 184 -16.26 -9.73 -10.54
CA GLU A 184 -16.33 -11.18 -10.56
C GLU A 184 -16.11 -11.80 -9.19
N ILE A 185 -15.09 -11.31 -8.43
CA ILE A 185 -14.85 -11.73 -7.04
C ILE A 185 -16.11 -11.56 -6.18
N LEU A 186 -16.79 -10.39 -6.28
CA LEU A 186 -18.05 -10.18 -5.56
C LEU A 186 -19.18 -11.10 -6.03
N LYS A 187 -19.23 -11.43 -7.32
CA LYS A 187 -20.20 -12.37 -7.87
C LYS A 187 -19.96 -13.79 -7.33
N ASN A 188 -18.71 -14.22 -7.26
CA ASN A 188 -18.31 -15.54 -6.78
C ASN A 188 -18.66 -15.78 -5.31
N ILE A 189 -18.72 -14.73 -4.49
CA ILE A 189 -19.16 -14.81 -3.10
C ILE A 189 -20.68 -14.64 -2.90
N GLY A 190 -21.47 -14.65 -3.99
CA GLY A 190 -22.93 -14.70 -3.95
C GLY A 190 -23.66 -13.37 -4.24
N ILE A 191 -22.97 -12.29 -4.59
CA ILE A 191 -23.62 -11.01 -4.97
C ILE A 191 -24.02 -11.10 -6.45
N LYS A 192 -25.32 -11.25 -6.72
CA LYS A 192 -25.84 -11.53 -8.07
C LYS A 192 -25.49 -10.47 -9.13
N LYS A 193 -25.56 -9.19 -8.76
CA LYS A 193 -25.29 -8.04 -9.66
C LYS A 193 -24.40 -7.03 -8.90
N PRO A 194 -23.09 -7.24 -8.82
CA PRO A 194 -22.21 -6.30 -8.16
C PRO A 194 -21.95 -5.05 -9.02
N TYR A 195 -22.00 -3.89 -8.38
CA TYR A 195 -21.64 -2.59 -8.97
C TYR A 195 -20.59 -1.89 -8.11
N GLU A 196 -19.76 -1.05 -8.75
CA GLU A 196 -18.84 -0.18 -8.01
C GLU A 196 -19.60 0.83 -7.14
N GLY A 197 -18.98 1.24 -6.04
CA GLY A 197 -19.53 2.24 -5.12
C GLY A 197 -20.60 1.72 -4.16
N ILE A 198 -21.14 0.53 -4.42
CA ILE A 198 -22.19 -0.07 -3.56
C ILE A 198 -21.52 -0.89 -2.44
N THR A 199 -22.01 -0.69 -1.22
CA THR A 199 -21.63 -1.50 -0.05
C THR A 199 -22.66 -2.62 0.12
N TYR A 200 -22.20 -3.86 0.09
CA TYR A 200 -22.98 -5.08 0.29
C TYR A 200 -22.69 -5.68 1.65
N GLY A 201 -23.62 -6.46 2.21
CA GLY A 201 -23.46 -7.13 3.51
C GLY A 201 -23.90 -6.27 4.69
N SER A 202 -23.46 -6.62 5.89
CA SER A 202 -23.89 -6.03 7.16
C SER A 202 -22.70 -5.59 8.00
N LEU A 203 -22.75 -4.36 8.52
CA LEU A 203 -21.78 -3.87 9.51
C LEU A 203 -21.84 -4.65 10.82
N ASN A 204 -23.04 -4.99 11.26
CA ASN A 204 -23.25 -5.72 12.52
C ASN A 204 -22.61 -7.11 12.48
N ASP A 205 -22.62 -7.74 11.29
CA ASP A 205 -22.04 -9.08 11.10
C ASP A 205 -20.57 -9.02 10.63
N ASN A 206 -20.00 -7.83 10.47
CA ASN A 206 -18.66 -7.62 9.92
C ASN A 206 -18.47 -8.24 8.51
N THR A 207 -19.50 -8.22 7.69
CA THR A 207 -19.50 -8.88 6.37
C THR A 207 -19.59 -7.90 5.21
N ILE A 208 -19.32 -6.60 5.42
CA ILE A 208 -19.43 -5.63 4.34
C ILE A 208 -18.36 -5.86 3.28
N ARG A 209 -18.78 -5.69 2.02
CA ARG A 209 -17.97 -5.82 0.80
C ARG A 209 -18.23 -4.62 -0.09
N LYS A 210 -17.19 -3.93 -0.53
CA LYS A 210 -17.30 -2.80 -1.46
C LYS A 210 -16.19 -2.90 -2.50
N VAL A 211 -16.54 -2.58 -3.76
CA VAL A 211 -15.56 -2.31 -4.83
C VAL A 211 -15.68 -0.85 -5.22
N GLN A 212 -14.55 -0.16 -5.36
CA GLN A 212 -14.50 1.22 -5.81
C GLN A 212 -13.40 1.41 -6.86
N PHE A 213 -13.70 2.13 -7.95
CA PHE A 213 -12.72 2.46 -8.97
C PHE A 213 -12.21 3.89 -8.79
N ILE A 214 -10.90 4.02 -8.78
CA ILE A 214 -10.21 5.31 -8.55
C ILE A 214 -9.99 6.00 -9.89
N LYS A 215 -10.72 7.08 -10.12
CA LYS A 215 -10.63 7.86 -11.37
C LYS A 215 -9.20 8.39 -11.60
N ASN A 216 -8.77 8.35 -12.88
CA ASN A 216 -7.46 8.84 -13.33
C ASN A 216 -6.27 8.16 -12.65
N ALA A 217 -6.38 6.88 -12.34
CA ALA A 217 -5.34 6.09 -11.75
C ALA A 217 -5.09 4.79 -12.55
N ASP A 218 -3.83 4.45 -12.71
CA ASP A 218 -3.31 3.17 -13.20
C ASP A 218 -2.88 2.28 -12.02
N HIS A 219 -2.19 1.18 -12.33
CA HIS A 219 -1.74 0.18 -11.37
C HIS A 219 -0.83 0.72 -10.25
N VAL A 220 0.00 1.72 -10.53
CA VAL A 220 0.91 2.34 -9.56
C VAL A 220 0.33 3.66 -9.06
N GLY A 221 -0.27 4.44 -9.95
CA GLY A 221 -0.87 5.75 -9.62
C GLY A 221 -1.97 5.66 -8.58
N VAL A 222 -2.65 4.51 -8.47
CA VAL A 222 -3.66 4.27 -7.43
C VAL A 222 -3.09 4.42 -6.01
N LEU A 223 -1.82 4.08 -5.77
CA LEU A 223 -1.17 4.22 -4.46
C LEU A 223 -0.92 5.68 -4.05
N TYR A 224 -0.82 6.58 -5.03
CA TYR A 224 -0.48 7.99 -4.84
C TYR A 224 -1.67 8.92 -5.03
N SER A 225 -2.84 8.38 -5.41
CA SER A 225 -4.05 9.15 -5.64
C SER A 225 -4.64 9.68 -4.33
N MET A 226 -4.93 10.98 -4.25
CA MET A 226 -5.67 11.56 -3.13
C MET A 226 -7.08 10.95 -3.00
N ARG A 227 -7.65 10.45 -4.11
CA ARG A 227 -8.94 9.75 -4.08
C ARG A 227 -8.83 8.41 -3.37
N THR A 228 -7.74 7.67 -3.60
CA THR A 228 -7.46 6.43 -2.83
C THR A 228 -7.33 6.73 -1.34
N GLN A 229 -6.56 7.76 -0.99
CA GLN A 229 -6.40 8.17 0.41
C GLN A 229 -7.75 8.53 1.05
N LYS A 230 -8.61 9.24 0.32
CA LYS A 230 -9.96 9.60 0.79
C LYS A 230 -10.85 8.37 0.96
N GLU A 231 -10.91 7.47 -0.03
CA GLU A 231 -11.71 6.23 0.05
C GLU A 231 -11.26 5.34 1.22
N LEU A 232 -9.95 5.27 1.48
CA LEU A 232 -9.41 4.54 2.63
C LEU A 232 -9.88 5.15 3.96
N LEU A 233 -9.85 6.48 4.09
CA LEU A 233 -10.30 7.14 5.30
C LEU A 233 -11.82 7.06 5.46
N ASP A 234 -12.59 7.21 4.38
CA ASP A 234 -14.04 7.03 4.39
C ASP A 234 -14.41 5.61 4.84
N TRP A 235 -13.64 4.60 4.38
CA TRP A 235 -13.81 3.21 4.77
C TRP A 235 -13.49 2.98 6.25
N VAL A 236 -12.38 3.51 6.74
CA VAL A 236 -12.04 3.45 8.16
C VAL A 236 -13.09 4.16 9.01
N ASN A 237 -13.56 5.32 8.58
CA ASN A 237 -14.62 6.08 9.24
C ASN A 237 -15.97 5.36 9.22
N LEU A 238 -16.21 4.48 8.26
CA LEU A 238 -17.40 3.63 8.25
C LEU A 238 -17.33 2.56 9.34
N LEU A 239 -16.14 2.01 9.58
CA LEU A 239 -15.90 0.89 10.50
C LEU A 239 -15.60 1.32 11.94
N ASN A 240 -15.01 2.48 12.12
CA ASN A 240 -14.61 3.00 13.42
C ASN A 240 -15.63 4.03 13.92
N LYS A 241 -15.87 4.05 15.25
CA LYS A 241 -16.76 5.03 15.88
C LYS A 241 -16.21 6.45 15.82
N ASP A 242 -14.89 6.60 15.97
CA ASP A 242 -14.19 7.88 15.98
C ASP A 242 -13.92 8.35 14.56
N LYS A 243 -14.70 9.33 14.11
CA LYS A 243 -14.55 9.90 12.76
C LYS A 243 -13.30 10.77 12.67
N GLN A 244 -12.46 10.48 11.71
CA GLN A 244 -11.25 11.24 11.43
C GLN A 244 -11.43 12.18 10.24
N VAL A 245 -10.78 13.33 10.30
CA VAL A 245 -10.78 14.31 9.20
C VAL A 245 -9.76 13.91 8.14
N PHE A 246 -10.15 14.00 6.87
CA PHE A 246 -9.26 13.73 5.75
C PHE A 246 -8.20 14.83 5.59
N ILE A 247 -6.94 14.46 5.72
CA ILE A 247 -5.77 15.26 5.39
C ILE A 247 -4.98 14.50 4.32
N GLY A 248 -5.25 14.84 3.04
CA GLY A 248 -4.55 14.21 1.92
C GLY A 248 -3.13 14.75 1.76
N ASN A 249 -2.27 13.97 1.12
CA ASN A 249 -0.92 14.36 0.77
C ASN A 249 -0.66 14.25 -0.73
N ASN A 250 0.30 15.03 -1.22
CA ASN A 250 0.73 15.06 -2.61
C ASN A 250 2.12 14.40 -2.81
N ILE A 251 2.46 13.39 -2.01
CA ILE A 251 3.76 12.71 -2.07
C ILE A 251 4.07 12.22 -3.48
N GLY A 252 3.10 11.59 -4.17
CA GLY A 252 3.28 11.11 -5.53
C GLY A 252 3.69 12.22 -6.50
N LYS A 253 2.99 13.37 -6.46
CA LYS A 253 3.30 14.54 -7.28
C LYS A 253 4.73 15.04 -7.05
N TRP A 254 5.11 15.21 -5.80
CA TRP A 254 6.43 15.75 -5.46
C TRP A 254 7.55 14.75 -5.74
N THR A 255 7.31 13.45 -5.55
CA THR A 255 8.24 12.38 -5.94
C THR A 255 8.47 12.39 -7.45
N SER A 256 7.42 12.50 -8.26
CA SER A 256 7.54 12.57 -9.72
C SER A 256 8.32 13.82 -10.16
N ILE A 257 8.00 15.00 -9.60
CA ILE A 257 8.70 16.24 -9.93
C ILE A 257 10.20 16.11 -9.58
N LEU A 258 10.53 15.57 -8.40
CA LEU A 258 11.91 15.36 -7.97
C LEU A 258 12.64 14.40 -8.93
N PHE A 259 12.00 13.26 -9.26
CA PHE A 259 12.58 12.27 -10.18
C PHE A 259 12.88 12.88 -11.55
N PHE A 260 11.90 13.54 -12.19
CA PHE A 260 12.10 14.14 -13.49
C PHE A 260 13.12 15.29 -13.47
N SER A 261 13.16 16.09 -12.40
CA SER A 261 14.15 17.14 -12.26
C SER A 261 15.58 16.58 -12.21
N ILE A 262 15.80 15.51 -11.45
CA ILE A 262 17.09 14.82 -11.37
C ILE A 262 17.42 14.15 -12.70
N PHE A 263 16.46 13.47 -13.33
CA PHE A 263 16.65 12.81 -14.63
C PHE A 263 17.11 13.79 -15.71
N PHE A 264 16.43 14.92 -15.87
CA PHE A 264 16.81 15.93 -16.85
C PHE A 264 18.14 16.64 -16.49
N LEU A 265 18.43 16.79 -15.19
CA LEU A 265 19.73 17.31 -14.75
C LEU A 265 20.87 16.37 -15.15
N ILE A 266 20.70 15.06 -14.97
CA ILE A 266 21.69 14.06 -15.40
C ILE A 266 21.90 14.12 -16.91
N ILE A 267 20.83 14.16 -17.72
CA ILE A 267 20.93 14.30 -19.19
C ILE A 267 21.68 15.57 -19.57
N PHE A 268 21.41 16.67 -18.87
CA PHE A 268 22.13 17.94 -19.12
C PHE A 268 23.63 17.81 -18.81
N LEU A 269 23.98 17.19 -17.67
CA LEU A 269 25.37 17.04 -17.22
C LEU A 269 26.17 16.07 -18.07
N ILE A 270 25.56 15.02 -18.64
CA ILE A 270 26.23 14.07 -19.53
C ILE A 270 26.86 14.78 -20.75
N ARG A 271 26.28 15.90 -21.22
CA ARG A 271 26.80 16.67 -22.34
C ARG A 271 28.19 17.30 -22.08
N PHE A 272 28.57 17.42 -20.81
CA PHE A 272 29.87 17.99 -20.39
C PHE A 272 30.89 16.90 -20.07
N LEU A 273 30.53 15.61 -20.15
CA LEU A 273 31.50 14.53 -19.98
C LEU A 273 32.40 14.45 -21.22
N PRO A 274 33.74 14.25 -21.04
CA PRO A 274 34.64 14.08 -22.14
C PRO A 274 34.20 12.87 -22.96
N GLN A 275 33.89 13.11 -24.25
CA GLN A 275 33.63 12.05 -25.20
C GLN A 275 34.94 11.31 -25.46
N LYS A 276 35.15 10.14 -24.80
CA LYS A 276 36.17 9.20 -25.29
C LYS A 276 35.75 8.74 -26.67
N THR A 277 36.52 9.10 -27.68
CA THR A 277 36.43 8.53 -29.01
C THR A 277 36.59 7.01 -28.82
N ILE A 278 35.50 6.27 -28.97
CA ILE A 278 35.58 4.81 -29.06
C ILE A 278 36.39 4.53 -30.33
N GLY A 279 37.63 4.15 -30.13
CA GLY A 279 38.48 3.76 -31.22
C GLY A 279 37.76 2.71 -32.05
N LYS A 280 37.75 2.89 -33.40
CA LYS A 280 37.21 1.92 -34.34
C LYS A 280 37.96 0.60 -34.14
N TYR A 281 37.38 -0.31 -33.33
CA TYR A 281 37.76 -1.73 -33.42
C TYR A 281 37.26 -2.21 -34.79
N ARG A 282 38.15 -2.32 -35.76
CA ARG A 282 37.94 -3.13 -36.96
C ARG A 282 38.02 -4.58 -36.51
N PHE A 283 36.92 -5.31 -36.62
CA PHE A 283 36.90 -6.76 -36.67
C PHE A 283 37.21 -7.18 -38.09
#